data_5e43b94f7c7ab811754f436bc1020d56
#
_entry.id   5e43b94f7c7ab811754f436bc1020d56
#
_cell.length_a   1.000
_cell.length_b   1.000
_cell.length_c   1.000
_cell.angle_alpha   90.00
_cell.angle_beta   90.00
_cell.angle_gamma   90.00
#
_symmetry.space_group_name_H-M   'P 1'
#
loop_
_entity.id
_entity.type
_entity.pdbx_description
1 polymer ?
#
loop_
_entity_poly.entity_id
_entity_poly.type
_entity_poly.pdbx_seq_one_letter_code
_entity_poly.pdbx_strand_id
1 'polypeptide(L)'
;MKNQYFLNNLLLLVFFSTYIFSKPYKGGELRTEDSFRYGRFEVRMKSAFGDGVVSSFFTYRDFWEEGLTSNSNWNEIDFEWLGNYDDKVQTNLIIQNTWDLPELVDLNVNPHEDFHTYAIEWTPVNVNFFIDDQLIRTVTNFYTDSLYHYQKLMMNIWQPTYEDWVGEFDPSILPVYAFYDWVKYYAYVPNSGNAGTNNDFILFWTDDFDYYDAS
;
A
#
# COMPACT_ATOMS: atom_id res chain seq x y z
N MET A 1 1.01 74.56 34.09
CA MET A 1 0.43 73.93 32.88
C MET A 1 1.22 72.62 32.61
N LYS A 2 0.62 71.52 32.89
CA LYS A 2 1.26 70.19 32.65
C LYS A 2 0.59 69.59 31.41
N ASN A 3 1.36 69.42 30.34
CA ASN A 3 0.93 68.71 29.15
C ASN A 3 1.01 67.18 29.40
N GLN A 4 -0.11 66.52 29.40
CA GLN A 4 -0.21 65.06 29.35
C GLN A 4 -0.25 64.62 27.89
N TYR A 5 0.79 63.90 27.44
CA TYR A 5 0.75 63.19 26.15
C TYR A 5 0.09 61.84 26.36
N PHE A 6 -1.08 61.68 25.74
CA PHE A 6 -1.73 60.36 25.61
C PHE A 6 -1.00 59.59 24.52
N LEU A 7 -0.31 58.52 24.90
CA LEU A 7 0.24 57.55 23.95
C LEU A 7 -0.90 56.55 23.62
N ASN A 8 -1.44 56.66 22.42
CA ASN A 8 -2.33 55.66 21.88
C ASN A 8 -1.51 54.42 21.42
N ASN A 9 -1.49 53.37 22.23
CA ASN A 9 -0.97 52.08 21.82
C ASN A 9 -1.97 51.43 20.85
N LEU A 10 -1.71 51.51 19.54
CA LEU A 10 -2.42 50.79 18.52
C LEU A 10 -1.90 49.34 18.55
N LEU A 11 -2.69 48.42 19.15
CA LEU A 11 -2.41 46.98 19.14
C LEU A 11 -2.76 46.45 17.76
N LEU A 12 -1.74 46.24 16.91
CA LEU A 12 -1.92 45.61 15.61
C LEU A 12 -2.10 44.07 15.81
N LEU A 13 -3.33 43.61 15.81
CA LEU A 13 -3.64 42.17 15.79
C LEU A 13 -3.38 41.63 14.38
N VAL A 14 -2.23 40.98 14.19
CA VAL A 14 -1.93 40.25 12.98
C VAL A 14 -2.60 38.86 13.07
N PHE A 15 -3.70 38.68 12.39
CA PHE A 15 -4.30 37.38 12.21
C PHE A 15 -3.47 36.57 11.20
N PHE A 16 -2.66 35.63 11.66
CA PHE A 16 -2.15 34.56 10.82
C PHE A 16 -3.29 33.59 10.56
N SER A 17 -3.96 33.73 9.43
CA SER A 17 -4.81 32.66 8.92
C SER A 17 -3.90 31.52 8.42
N THR A 18 -3.72 30.49 9.25
CA THR A 18 -3.17 29.22 8.79
C THR A 18 -4.20 28.59 7.88
N TYR A 19 -3.99 28.66 6.58
CA TYR A 19 -4.75 27.87 5.64
C TYR A 19 -4.37 26.41 5.88
N ILE A 20 -5.23 25.64 6.54
CA ILE A 20 -5.13 24.19 6.60
C ILE A 20 -5.64 23.71 5.24
N PHE A 21 -4.73 23.42 4.32
CA PHE A 21 -5.06 22.73 3.09
C PHE A 21 -5.32 21.26 3.45
N SER A 22 -6.57 20.89 3.66
CA SER A 22 -6.94 19.48 3.61
C SER A 22 -6.76 19.00 2.17
N LYS A 23 -6.28 17.77 1.96
CA LYS A 23 -6.29 17.18 0.63
C LYS A 23 -7.72 17.22 0.09
N PRO A 24 -7.94 17.70 -1.14
CA PRO A 24 -9.28 17.91 -1.69
C PRO A 24 -10.03 16.58 -1.94
N TYR A 25 -9.29 15.45 -1.97
CA TYR A 25 -9.81 14.13 -2.27
C TYR A 25 -9.49 13.15 -1.14
N LYS A 26 -10.33 12.12 -0.99
CA LYS A 26 -10.17 11.07 0.02
C LYS A 26 -9.88 9.75 -0.69
N GLY A 27 -8.90 9.02 -0.20
CA GLY A 27 -8.69 7.60 -0.49
C GLY A 27 -9.49 6.71 0.48
N GLY A 28 -9.46 5.41 0.22
CA GLY A 28 -9.94 4.37 1.12
C GLY A 28 -8.80 3.42 1.46
N GLU A 29 -8.77 2.92 2.68
CA GLU A 29 -7.79 1.93 3.14
C GLU A 29 -8.47 0.90 4.04
N LEU A 30 -8.12 -0.36 3.84
CA LEU A 30 -8.47 -1.49 4.70
C LEU A 30 -7.17 -2.18 5.12
N ARG A 31 -7.07 -2.55 6.40
CA ARG A 31 -5.90 -3.26 6.94
C ARG A 31 -6.30 -4.29 7.97
N THR A 32 -5.46 -5.31 8.14
CA THR A 32 -5.63 -6.29 9.21
C THR A 32 -5.27 -5.68 10.57
N GLU A 33 -5.91 -6.14 11.63
CA GLU A 33 -5.49 -5.84 13.01
C GLU A 33 -4.21 -6.59 13.34
N ASP A 34 -4.15 -7.88 13.00
CA ASP A 34 -2.97 -8.72 13.17
C ASP A 34 -1.86 -8.39 12.18
N SER A 35 -0.63 -8.66 12.60
CA SER A 35 0.57 -8.57 11.76
C SER A 35 1.15 -9.96 11.53
N PHE A 36 1.68 -10.17 10.33
CA PHE A 36 2.22 -11.44 9.86
C PHE A 36 3.71 -11.32 9.56
N ARG A 37 4.42 -12.40 9.68
CA ARG A 37 5.80 -12.53 9.21
C ARG A 37 5.93 -13.81 8.42
N TYR A 38 6.30 -13.66 7.15
CA TYR A 38 6.29 -14.71 6.15
C TYR A 38 4.89 -15.26 5.86
N GLY A 39 4.71 -15.80 4.69
CA GLY A 39 3.44 -16.36 4.25
C GLY A 39 3.17 -16.09 2.77
N ARG A 40 2.04 -16.60 2.29
CA ARG A 40 1.46 -16.23 1.01
C ARG A 40 0.23 -15.36 1.27
N PHE A 41 0.24 -14.16 0.74
CA PHE A 41 -0.85 -13.21 0.77
C PHE A 41 -1.44 -13.16 -0.63
N GLU A 42 -2.73 -13.42 -0.74
CA GLU A 42 -3.40 -13.58 -2.02
C GLU A 42 -4.68 -12.75 -2.04
N VAL A 43 -4.91 -12.04 -3.13
CA VAL A 43 -6.10 -11.21 -3.33
C VAL A 43 -6.68 -11.45 -4.72
N ARG A 44 -8.01 -11.48 -4.83
CA ARG A 44 -8.70 -11.35 -6.10
C ARG A 44 -9.29 -9.96 -6.20
N MET A 45 -8.77 -9.18 -7.14
CA MET A 45 -9.14 -7.77 -7.26
C MET A 45 -9.17 -7.31 -8.71
N LYS A 46 -9.87 -6.20 -8.91
CA LYS A 46 -9.84 -5.38 -10.11
C LYS A 46 -9.43 -3.97 -9.71
N SER A 47 -8.34 -3.47 -10.28
CA SER A 47 -7.76 -2.19 -9.90
C SER A 47 -8.52 -1.01 -10.51
N ALA A 48 -8.31 0.18 -9.96
CA ALA A 48 -8.89 1.42 -10.45
C ALA A 48 -8.16 1.89 -11.73
N PHE A 49 -8.90 2.44 -12.68
CA PHE A 49 -8.37 3.08 -13.87
C PHE A 49 -8.41 4.60 -13.75
N GLY A 50 -7.43 5.28 -14.31
CA GLY A 50 -7.35 6.72 -14.45
C GLY A 50 -6.04 7.32 -13.95
N ASP A 51 -5.52 8.30 -14.66
CA ASP A 51 -4.30 9.02 -14.32
C ASP A 51 -4.38 9.63 -12.92
N GLY A 52 -3.27 9.60 -12.19
CA GLY A 52 -3.19 10.15 -10.85
C GLY A 52 -3.82 9.28 -9.75
N VAL A 53 -4.23 8.04 -10.05
CA VAL A 53 -4.83 7.10 -9.09
C VAL A 53 -3.95 5.87 -8.93
N VAL A 54 -3.81 5.39 -7.69
CA VAL A 54 -3.15 4.12 -7.35
C VAL A 54 -4.10 3.25 -6.55
N SER A 55 -4.20 1.98 -6.92
CA SER A 55 -4.76 0.92 -6.09
C SER A 55 -3.62 0.04 -5.61
N SER A 56 -3.65 -0.44 -4.37
CA SER A 56 -2.56 -1.24 -3.84
C SER A 56 -3.04 -2.45 -3.05
N PHE A 57 -2.22 -3.50 -3.06
CA PHE A 57 -2.28 -4.65 -2.18
C PHE A 57 -0.87 -4.91 -1.66
N PHE A 58 -0.66 -4.78 -0.34
CA PHE A 58 0.67 -4.72 0.21
C PHE A 58 0.75 -5.20 1.64
N THR A 59 1.96 -5.48 2.10
CA THR A 59 2.24 -5.68 3.51
C THR A 59 3.09 -4.53 4.02
N TYR A 60 2.80 -4.04 5.23
CA TYR A 60 3.45 -2.87 5.81
C TYR A 60 3.70 -3.06 7.30
N ARG A 61 4.91 -2.73 7.74
CA ARG A 61 5.19 -2.57 9.16
C ARG A 61 4.70 -1.21 9.63
N ASP A 62 3.64 -1.18 10.41
CA ASP A 62 3.13 0.06 10.98
C ASP A 62 3.98 0.53 12.16
N PHE A 63 5.19 0.97 11.88
CA PHE A 63 6.14 1.41 12.90
C PHE A 63 5.67 2.67 13.65
N TRP A 64 4.73 3.44 13.09
CA TRP A 64 4.10 4.57 13.77
C TRP A 64 3.16 4.11 14.89
N GLU A 65 2.36 3.06 14.67
CA GLU A 65 1.53 2.44 15.72
C GLU A 65 2.39 1.83 16.82
N GLU A 66 3.58 1.34 16.50
CA GLU A 66 4.57 0.87 17.45
C GLU A 66 5.27 2.01 18.23
N GLY A 67 4.95 3.27 17.96
CA GLY A 67 5.57 4.45 18.57
C GLY A 67 7.00 4.73 18.07
N LEU A 68 7.40 4.13 16.96
CA LEU A 68 8.71 4.34 16.35
C LEU A 68 8.62 5.51 15.35
N THR A 69 9.64 6.34 15.31
CA THR A 69 9.67 7.56 14.49
C THR A 69 10.73 7.54 13.39
N SER A 70 11.45 6.44 13.27
CA SER A 70 12.54 6.32 12.29
C SER A 70 12.15 5.45 11.12
N ASN A 71 12.33 5.96 9.91
CA ASN A 71 12.16 5.19 8.67
C ASN A 71 13.09 3.97 8.57
N SER A 72 14.12 3.87 9.44
CA SER A 72 14.97 2.68 9.53
C SER A 72 14.20 1.41 9.93
N ASN A 73 12.97 1.56 10.40
CA ASN A 73 12.08 0.46 10.75
C ASN A 73 11.08 0.11 9.63
N TRP A 74 11.10 0.82 8.52
CA TRP A 74 10.18 0.63 7.42
C TRP A 74 10.45 -0.70 6.71
N ASN A 75 9.46 -1.57 6.67
CA ASN A 75 9.41 -2.76 5.83
C ASN A 75 8.06 -2.80 5.13
N GLU A 76 8.07 -2.98 3.81
CA GLU A 76 6.89 -2.99 2.96
C GLU A 76 7.14 -3.87 1.73
N ILE A 77 6.11 -4.57 1.27
CA ILE A 77 6.12 -5.39 0.06
C ILE A 77 4.84 -5.08 -0.71
N ASP A 78 4.98 -4.57 -1.94
CA ASP A 78 3.88 -3.92 -2.63
C ASP A 78 3.55 -4.54 -3.98
N PHE A 79 2.24 -4.63 -4.25
CA PHE A 79 1.64 -4.48 -5.56
C PHE A 79 0.96 -3.11 -5.64
N GLU A 80 1.29 -2.32 -6.67
CA GLU A 80 0.74 -1.01 -6.94
C GLU A 80 0.28 -0.92 -8.39
N TRP A 81 -1.03 -0.78 -8.60
CA TRP A 81 -1.61 -0.55 -9.92
C TRP A 81 -1.72 0.94 -10.13
N LEU A 82 -0.84 1.46 -11.00
CA LEU A 82 -0.85 2.85 -11.43
C LEU A 82 -1.94 2.98 -12.50
N GLY A 83 -2.95 3.77 -12.24
CA GLY A 83 -4.15 3.85 -13.06
C GLY A 83 -3.94 4.39 -14.48
N ASN A 84 -2.74 4.88 -14.79
CA ASN A 84 -2.31 5.33 -16.12
C ASN A 84 -1.73 4.20 -17.00
N TYR A 85 -1.64 2.95 -16.51
CA TYR A 85 -1.19 1.81 -17.29
C TYR A 85 -2.24 0.70 -17.28
N ASP A 86 -2.68 0.28 -18.43
CA ASP A 86 -3.64 -0.81 -18.63
C ASP A 86 -2.99 -2.19 -18.89
N ASP A 87 -1.67 -2.23 -18.94
CA ASP A 87 -0.85 -3.43 -19.19
C ASP A 87 0.33 -3.62 -18.22
N LYS A 88 0.32 -2.95 -17.07
CA LYS A 88 1.44 -3.00 -16.11
C LYS A 88 1.00 -3.00 -14.67
N VAL A 89 1.87 -3.52 -13.82
CA VAL A 89 1.82 -3.35 -12.36
C VAL A 89 3.19 -3.00 -11.84
N GLN A 90 3.27 -2.12 -10.89
CA GLN A 90 4.50 -1.90 -10.12
C GLN A 90 4.52 -2.86 -8.93
N THR A 91 5.64 -3.55 -8.76
CA THR A 91 5.96 -4.29 -7.54
C THR A 91 7.11 -3.59 -6.84
N ASN A 92 7.10 -3.59 -5.50
CA ASN A 92 8.14 -2.89 -4.75
C ASN A 92 8.48 -3.62 -3.44
N LEU A 93 9.69 -3.40 -2.95
CA LEU A 93 10.13 -3.72 -1.60
C LEU A 93 10.79 -2.50 -1.00
N ILE A 94 10.26 -1.99 0.13
CA ILE A 94 10.91 -0.94 0.90
C ILE A 94 11.51 -1.56 2.17
N ILE A 95 12.81 -1.39 2.36
CA ILE A 95 13.56 -2.08 3.40
C ILE A 95 14.35 -1.08 4.23
N GLN A 96 13.88 -0.79 5.43
CA GLN A 96 14.56 0.02 6.45
C GLN A 96 15.02 1.40 5.94
N ASN A 97 14.27 1.98 5.00
CA ASN A 97 14.63 3.24 4.31
C ASN A 97 16.05 3.21 3.67
N THR A 98 16.56 2.01 3.40
CA THR A 98 17.88 1.79 2.78
C THR A 98 17.72 1.33 1.33
N TRP A 99 16.71 0.52 1.08
CA TRP A 99 16.40 -0.07 -0.21
C TRP A 99 14.96 0.22 -0.59
N ASP A 100 14.79 0.79 -1.76
CA ASP A 100 13.55 0.96 -2.47
C ASP A 100 13.76 0.33 -3.84
N LEU A 101 13.02 -0.75 -4.12
CA LEU A 101 13.25 -1.64 -5.26
C LEU A 101 12.01 -1.69 -6.18
N PRO A 102 11.53 -0.56 -6.69
CA PRO A 102 10.39 -0.56 -7.58
C PRO A 102 10.75 -1.24 -8.92
N GLU A 103 9.83 -2.04 -9.43
CA GLU A 103 9.90 -2.64 -10.74
C GLU A 103 8.54 -2.60 -11.42
N LEU A 104 8.47 -1.95 -12.57
CA LEU A 104 7.27 -1.91 -13.40
C LEU A 104 7.27 -3.14 -14.32
N VAL A 105 6.34 -4.05 -14.06
CA VAL A 105 6.23 -5.34 -14.74
C VAL A 105 5.14 -5.28 -15.80
N ASP A 106 5.47 -5.71 -17.03
CA ASP A 106 4.51 -5.84 -18.11
C ASP A 106 3.55 -7.01 -17.86
N LEU A 107 2.26 -6.79 -18.11
CA LEU A 107 1.19 -7.77 -17.95
C LEU A 107 0.66 -8.19 -19.32
N ASN A 108 0.15 -9.44 -19.39
CA ASN A 108 -0.60 -9.92 -20.54
C ASN A 108 -2.12 -9.74 -20.37
N VAL A 109 -2.56 -9.00 -19.36
CA VAL A 109 -3.94 -8.75 -18.99
C VAL A 109 -4.11 -7.28 -18.64
N ASN A 110 -5.34 -6.76 -18.76
CA ASN A 110 -5.69 -5.43 -18.29
C ASN A 110 -6.22 -5.52 -16.84
N PRO A 111 -5.50 -5.01 -15.84
CA PRO A 111 -5.89 -5.14 -14.43
C PRO A 111 -7.12 -4.31 -14.06
N HIS A 112 -7.57 -3.43 -14.95
CA HIS A 112 -8.73 -2.55 -14.74
C HIS A 112 -10.03 -3.09 -15.35
N GLU A 113 -9.95 -4.06 -16.29
CA GLU A 113 -11.11 -4.61 -16.98
C GLU A 113 -11.74 -5.76 -16.24
N ASP A 114 -10.91 -6.70 -15.74
CA ASP A 114 -11.37 -7.91 -15.08
C ASP A 114 -10.69 -8.14 -13.71
N PHE A 115 -11.29 -9.06 -12.94
CA PHE A 115 -10.69 -9.54 -11.70
C PHE A 115 -9.59 -10.55 -11.99
N HIS A 116 -8.42 -10.31 -11.43
CA HIS A 116 -7.28 -11.20 -11.45
C HIS A 116 -6.88 -11.58 -10.03
N THR A 117 -6.18 -12.70 -9.89
CA THR A 117 -5.61 -13.14 -8.61
C THR A 117 -4.16 -12.70 -8.54
N TYR A 118 -3.80 -11.99 -7.48
CA TYR A 118 -2.44 -11.53 -7.22
C TYR A 118 -1.95 -12.15 -5.92
N ALA A 119 -0.68 -12.56 -5.89
CA ALA A 119 -0.12 -13.15 -4.69
C ALA A 119 1.31 -12.70 -4.42
N ILE A 120 1.59 -12.46 -3.15
CA ILE A 120 2.93 -12.23 -2.59
C ILE A 120 3.29 -13.46 -1.77
N GLU A 121 4.34 -14.19 -2.13
CA GLU A 121 4.96 -15.18 -1.27
C GLU A 121 6.19 -14.58 -0.63
N TRP A 122 6.16 -14.43 0.66
CA TRP A 122 7.28 -13.92 1.45
C TRP A 122 7.82 -15.01 2.37
N THR A 123 9.09 -15.38 2.14
CA THR A 123 9.83 -16.37 2.92
C THR A 123 11.10 -15.75 3.50
N PRO A 124 11.84 -16.45 4.37
CA PRO A 124 13.13 -15.97 4.83
C PRO A 124 14.18 -15.73 3.73
N VAL A 125 14.00 -16.32 2.54
CA VAL A 125 15.02 -16.32 1.49
C VAL A 125 14.59 -15.63 0.19
N ASN A 126 13.29 -15.39 -0.01
CA ASN A 126 12.79 -14.72 -1.19
C ASN A 126 11.43 -14.02 -0.95
N VAL A 127 11.13 -13.09 -1.84
CA VAL A 127 9.79 -12.57 -2.09
C VAL A 127 9.47 -12.84 -3.55
N ASN A 128 8.37 -13.56 -3.80
CA ASN A 128 7.86 -13.85 -5.13
C ASN A 128 6.54 -13.15 -5.35
N PHE A 129 6.35 -12.62 -6.54
CA PHE A 129 5.10 -11.98 -6.99
C PHE A 129 4.46 -12.80 -8.09
N PHE A 130 3.15 -13.04 -7.97
CA PHE A 130 2.38 -13.85 -8.93
C PHE A 130 1.15 -13.11 -9.39
N ILE A 131 0.75 -13.37 -10.65
CA ILE A 131 -0.55 -12.99 -11.21
C ILE A 131 -1.15 -14.22 -11.86
N ASP A 132 -2.39 -14.57 -11.49
CA ASP A 132 -3.10 -15.75 -11.98
C ASP A 132 -2.19 -17.02 -11.93
N ASP A 133 -1.54 -17.23 -10.77
CA ASP A 133 -0.55 -18.28 -10.50
C ASP A 133 0.73 -18.26 -11.34
N GLN A 134 0.93 -17.24 -12.17
CA GLN A 134 2.17 -17.08 -12.93
C GLN A 134 3.16 -16.21 -12.15
N LEU A 135 4.36 -16.73 -11.94
CA LEU A 135 5.46 -15.98 -11.31
C LEU A 135 5.92 -14.86 -12.25
N ILE A 136 5.86 -13.61 -11.77
CA ILE A 136 6.24 -12.42 -12.54
C ILE A 136 7.52 -11.77 -12.05
N ARG A 137 7.85 -11.91 -10.74
CA ARG A 137 9.07 -11.34 -10.15
C ARG A 137 9.53 -12.18 -8.96
N THR A 138 10.85 -12.28 -8.80
CA THR A 138 11.49 -12.83 -7.60
C THR A 138 12.56 -11.87 -7.09
N VAL A 139 12.52 -11.57 -5.79
CA VAL A 139 13.58 -10.86 -5.08
C VAL A 139 14.19 -11.80 -4.05
N THR A 140 15.52 -11.93 -4.02
CA THR A 140 16.23 -12.91 -3.19
C THR A 140 17.39 -12.31 -2.42
N ASN A 141 17.96 -13.09 -1.50
CA ASN A 141 19.24 -12.86 -0.85
C ASN A 141 19.27 -11.64 0.08
N PHE A 142 20.30 -10.80 -0.14
CA PHE A 142 20.64 -9.67 0.73
C PHE A 142 19.46 -8.78 1.12
N TYR A 143 18.50 -8.58 0.21
CA TYR A 143 17.35 -7.74 0.48
C TYR A 143 16.37 -8.39 1.45
N THR A 144 16.13 -9.70 1.30
CA THR A 144 15.16 -10.43 2.12
C THR A 144 15.64 -10.65 3.55
N ASP A 145 16.95 -10.69 3.79
CA ASP A 145 17.54 -10.79 5.13
C ASP A 145 17.13 -9.62 6.04
N SER A 146 16.79 -8.48 5.46
CA SER A 146 16.34 -7.27 6.18
C SER A 146 14.82 -7.12 6.27
N LEU A 147 14.05 -8.01 5.63
CA LEU A 147 12.60 -8.12 5.71
C LEU A 147 12.20 -9.14 6.78
N TYR A 148 12.37 -8.79 8.05
CA TYR A 148 12.11 -9.73 9.15
C TYR A 148 11.08 -9.23 10.17
N HIS A 149 10.59 -8.02 10.00
CA HIS A 149 9.59 -7.45 10.88
C HIS A 149 8.19 -7.96 10.53
N TYR A 150 7.34 -8.08 11.55
CA TYR A 150 5.92 -8.35 11.33
C TYR A 150 5.28 -7.18 10.57
N GLN A 151 4.39 -7.48 9.65
CA GLN A 151 3.71 -6.53 8.76
C GLN A 151 2.22 -6.79 8.73
N LYS A 152 1.41 -5.74 8.72
CA LYS A 152 -0.02 -5.82 8.46
C LYS A 152 -0.25 -6.03 6.97
N LEU A 153 -1.31 -6.76 6.61
CA LEU A 153 -1.80 -6.81 5.25
C LEU A 153 -2.73 -5.62 5.02
N MET A 154 -2.52 -4.92 3.92
CA MET A 154 -3.21 -3.67 3.62
C MET A 154 -3.67 -3.60 2.17
N MET A 155 -4.76 -2.88 1.94
CA MET A 155 -5.32 -2.56 0.63
C MET A 155 -5.76 -1.12 0.63
N ASN A 156 -5.52 -0.39 -0.44
CA ASN A 156 -5.98 0.98 -0.54
C ASN A 156 -6.28 1.42 -1.98
N ILE A 157 -6.95 2.56 -2.08
CA ILE A 157 -7.05 3.39 -3.27
C ILE A 157 -6.78 4.83 -2.86
N TRP A 158 -5.88 5.50 -3.56
CA TRP A 158 -5.46 6.86 -3.19
C TRP A 158 -4.96 7.67 -4.38
N GLN A 159 -4.81 8.97 -4.18
CA GLN A 159 -4.33 9.93 -5.17
C GLN A 159 -2.98 10.48 -4.69
N PRO A 160 -1.85 10.02 -5.26
CA PRO A 160 -0.52 10.61 -5.06
C PRO A 160 -0.42 12.02 -5.65
N THR A 161 0.58 12.77 -5.19
CA THR A 161 0.91 14.09 -5.75
C THR A 161 2.11 14.06 -6.70
N TYR A 162 2.61 12.87 -7.04
CA TYR A 162 3.78 12.66 -7.89
C TYR A 162 3.34 12.34 -9.33
N GLU A 163 3.09 13.39 -10.12
CA GLU A 163 2.58 13.26 -11.49
C GLU A 163 3.53 12.49 -12.43
N ASP A 164 4.84 12.60 -12.23
CA ASP A 164 5.84 11.84 -12.99
C ASP A 164 5.71 10.31 -12.79
N TRP A 165 5.08 9.90 -11.71
CA TRP A 165 4.86 8.48 -11.38
C TRP A 165 3.51 7.97 -11.87
N VAL A 166 2.43 8.72 -11.61
CA VAL A 166 1.06 8.25 -11.79
C VAL A 166 0.25 9.00 -12.85
N GLY A 167 0.85 10.00 -13.51
CA GLY A 167 0.14 10.91 -14.41
C GLY A 167 -0.57 12.04 -13.68
N GLU A 168 -1.06 13.00 -14.44
CA GLU A 168 -1.82 14.17 -13.95
C GLU A 168 -3.24 13.72 -13.56
N PHE A 169 -3.61 13.99 -12.30
CA PHE A 169 -4.93 13.60 -11.81
C PHE A 169 -6.04 14.46 -12.39
N ASP A 170 -6.99 13.83 -13.09
CA ASP A 170 -8.21 14.46 -13.56
C ASP A 170 -9.38 14.19 -12.59
N PRO A 171 -9.83 15.20 -11.81
CA PRO A 171 -10.93 15.01 -10.86
C PRO A 171 -12.28 14.70 -11.52
N SER A 172 -12.42 14.83 -12.83
CA SER A 172 -13.66 14.52 -13.55
C SER A 172 -13.97 13.02 -13.59
N ILE A 173 -12.96 12.15 -13.32
CA ILE A 173 -13.15 10.69 -13.25
C ILE A 173 -13.82 10.22 -11.95
N LEU A 174 -13.93 11.10 -10.95
CA LEU A 174 -14.50 10.73 -9.66
C LEU A 174 -16.04 10.55 -9.71
N PRO A 175 -16.58 9.58 -8.96
CA PRO A 175 -15.86 8.63 -8.11
C PRO A 175 -15.23 7.50 -8.91
N VAL A 176 -14.02 7.05 -8.51
CA VAL A 176 -13.30 5.93 -9.10
C VAL A 176 -13.17 4.81 -8.06
N TYR A 177 -13.13 3.55 -8.50
CA TYR A 177 -13.22 2.40 -7.63
C TYR A 177 -12.16 1.36 -7.95
N ALA A 178 -11.56 0.78 -6.90
CA ALA A 178 -10.93 -0.53 -6.93
C ALA A 178 -11.89 -1.55 -6.28
N PHE A 179 -11.88 -2.78 -6.77
CA PHE A 179 -12.77 -3.83 -6.28
C PHE A 179 -11.94 -4.99 -5.75
N TYR A 180 -12.25 -5.44 -4.54
CA TYR A 180 -11.63 -6.57 -3.87
C TYR A 180 -12.72 -7.62 -3.61
N ASP A 181 -12.55 -8.83 -4.18
CA ASP A 181 -13.54 -9.91 -4.12
C ASP A 181 -13.32 -10.79 -2.90
N TRP A 182 -12.07 -11.16 -2.68
CA TRP A 182 -11.63 -11.87 -1.49
C TRP A 182 -10.14 -11.67 -1.24
N VAL A 183 -9.72 -11.93 0.00
CA VAL A 183 -8.32 -11.97 0.42
C VAL A 183 -8.05 -13.25 1.22
N LYS A 184 -6.85 -13.81 1.08
CA LYS A 184 -6.41 -15.01 1.80
C LYS A 184 -5.01 -14.83 2.35
N TYR A 185 -4.80 -15.38 3.53
CA TYR A 185 -3.48 -15.54 4.10
C TYR A 185 -3.18 -17.02 4.32
N TYR A 186 -2.02 -17.43 3.86
CA TYR A 186 -1.46 -18.75 4.07
C TYR A 186 -0.21 -18.63 4.92
N ALA A 187 -0.16 -19.36 6.03
CA ALA A 187 1.00 -19.41 6.90
C ALA A 187 2.16 -20.16 6.22
N TYR A 188 3.38 -19.67 6.38
CA TYR A 188 4.58 -20.32 5.88
C TYR A 188 4.96 -21.50 6.79
N VAL A 189 4.92 -22.72 6.25
CA VAL A 189 5.26 -23.98 6.93
C VAL A 189 6.13 -24.84 6.01
N PRO A 190 7.43 -24.59 5.96
CA PRO A 190 8.34 -25.18 4.99
C PRO A 190 8.30 -26.71 5.04
N ASN A 191 8.24 -27.35 3.85
CA ASN A 191 8.15 -28.79 3.63
C ASN A 191 6.91 -29.48 4.25
N SER A 192 5.90 -28.73 4.66
CA SER A 192 4.73 -29.31 5.37
C SER A 192 3.40 -28.65 4.97
N GLY A 193 3.42 -27.78 3.98
CA GLY A 193 2.24 -27.11 3.44
C GLY A 193 1.55 -27.90 2.31
N ASN A 194 0.59 -27.26 1.67
CA ASN A 194 -0.16 -27.81 0.56
C ASN A 194 -0.53 -26.77 -0.52
N ALA A 195 0.02 -25.59 -0.45
CA ALA A 195 -0.21 -24.49 -1.38
C ALA A 195 1.08 -23.73 -1.69
N GLY A 196 1.06 -22.93 -2.77
CA GLY A 196 2.17 -22.06 -3.18
C GLY A 196 3.41 -22.81 -3.63
N THR A 197 4.52 -22.07 -3.73
CA THR A 197 5.81 -22.64 -4.15
C THR A 197 6.26 -23.73 -3.19
N ASN A 198 6.70 -24.85 -3.73
CA ASN A 198 7.15 -26.07 -3.01
C ASN A 198 6.09 -26.69 -2.06
N ASN A 199 4.85 -26.25 -2.09
CA ASN A 199 3.83 -26.58 -1.09
C ASN A 199 4.27 -26.15 0.33
N ASP A 200 4.88 -24.99 0.47
CA ASP A 200 5.40 -24.49 1.74
C ASP A 200 4.40 -23.65 2.53
N PHE A 201 3.13 -23.58 2.09
CA PHE A 201 2.11 -22.71 2.69
C PHE A 201 0.84 -23.49 3.03
N ILE A 202 0.16 -23.10 4.11
CA ILE A 202 -1.13 -23.66 4.54
C ILE A 202 -2.12 -22.51 4.72
N LEU A 203 -3.31 -22.62 4.12
CA LEU A 203 -4.38 -21.65 4.28
C LEU A 203 -4.70 -21.48 5.77
N PHE A 204 -4.59 -20.24 6.25
CA PHE A 204 -4.87 -19.87 7.62
C PHE A 204 -6.23 -19.20 7.77
N TRP A 205 -6.55 -18.22 6.92
CA TRP A 205 -7.86 -17.59 6.86
C TRP A 205 -8.19 -17.07 5.46
N THR A 206 -9.47 -16.85 5.23
CA THR A 206 -10.05 -16.18 4.06
C THR A 206 -11.04 -15.14 4.54
N ASP A 207 -11.04 -13.97 3.91
CA ASP A 207 -12.10 -12.99 4.01
C ASP A 207 -12.66 -12.75 2.59
N ASP A 208 -13.95 -12.99 2.40
CA ASP A 208 -14.70 -12.78 1.16
C ASP A 208 -15.56 -11.50 1.19
N PHE A 209 -15.39 -10.70 2.26
CA PHE A 209 -16.09 -9.42 2.48
C PHE A 209 -17.62 -9.51 2.50
N ASP A 210 -18.18 -10.72 2.71
CA ASP A 210 -19.63 -10.94 2.78
C ASP A 210 -20.27 -10.26 4.01
N TYR A 211 -19.46 -9.97 5.03
CA TYR A 211 -19.91 -9.34 6.27
C TYR A 211 -19.02 -8.15 6.64
N TYR A 212 -19.66 -7.04 6.95
CA TYR A 212 -19.01 -5.88 7.55
C TYR A 212 -19.35 -5.84 9.05
N ASP A 213 -18.36 -6.07 9.90
CA ASP A 213 -18.48 -5.85 11.35
C ASP A 213 -18.05 -4.41 11.66
N ALA A 214 -19.01 -3.61 12.10
CA ALA A 214 -18.79 -2.19 12.45
C ALA A 214 -18.49 -2.00 13.94
N SER A 215 -18.12 -3.08 14.69
CA SER A 215 -17.88 -3.03 16.13
C SER A 215 -16.64 -2.22 16.55
#